data_a770bda1cce2eac50d046a42afd822a9
#
_entry.id   a770bda1cce2eac50d046a42afd822a9
#
_cell.length_a   1.000
_cell.length_b   1.000
_cell.length_c   1.000
_cell.angle_alpha   90.00
_cell.angle_beta   90.00
_cell.angle_gamma   90.00
#
_symmetry.space_group_name_H-M   'P 1'
#
loop_
_entity.id
_entity.type
_entity.pdbx_description
1 polymer ?
#
loop_
_entity_poly.entity_id
_entity_poly.type
_entity_poly.pdbx_seq_one_letter_code
_entity_poly.pdbx_strand_id
1 'polypeptide(L)'
;MTHDTPIYVVAGALVDGRGRVLIAQRPEGKALAGRWEFPGGKKLAHETPRDALNRELLEEIGIQVARARPLIEVRHRYSPDAPPVLIDCWLVEQWRGEIASLDGQALRWCEREALPDADILEADRAIVTALRLPPTFVRVDDPDSLEQRIPTARGRERAAWIVPAMPRDPSITRRLRDHGDHVYVLDPQALPEGASGRIHSGRHLEWRVAGSRELAGQVVHSGAQAHAAVADGVDFLLVPDRALPDEEMAVIAGCGLPYYVNVAAPAGPEALPATGKLWWKGAPQGPVVA
;
A
#
# COMPACT_ATOMS: atom_id res chain seq x y z
N MET A 1 27.95 -3.78 -21.12
CA MET A 1 28.07 -3.66 -19.66
C MET A 1 26.71 -3.27 -19.15
N THR A 2 26.10 -4.10 -18.36
CA THR A 2 24.67 -4.14 -18.09
C THR A 2 24.18 -2.91 -17.33
N HIS A 3 23.27 -2.15 -17.92
CA HIS A 3 22.50 -1.08 -17.30
C HIS A 3 21.50 -1.61 -16.23
N ASP A 4 21.92 -2.54 -15.38
CA ASP A 4 21.02 -3.26 -14.48
C ASP A 4 21.13 -2.81 -13.02
N THR A 5 22.04 -1.88 -12.72
CA THR A 5 22.12 -1.29 -11.38
C THR A 5 20.95 -0.32 -11.21
N PRO A 6 20.05 -0.54 -10.27
CA PRO A 6 18.90 0.31 -10.07
C PRO A 6 19.31 1.70 -9.57
N ILE A 7 18.58 2.72 -10.02
CA ILE A 7 18.61 4.05 -9.41
C ILE A 7 17.78 3.95 -8.13
N TYR A 8 18.44 4.12 -6.98
CA TYR A 8 17.77 4.09 -5.69
C TYR A 8 17.17 5.47 -5.37
N VAL A 9 15.87 5.51 -5.15
CA VAL A 9 15.09 6.70 -4.82
C VAL A 9 14.39 6.48 -3.49
N VAL A 10 14.34 7.50 -2.65
CA VAL A 10 13.50 7.52 -1.45
C VAL A 10 12.31 8.44 -1.71
N ALA A 11 11.12 8.06 -1.22
CA ALA A 11 9.92 8.85 -1.35
C ALA A 11 9.19 8.97 -0.01
N GLY A 12 8.59 10.12 0.25
CA GLY A 12 7.81 10.38 1.46
C GLY A 12 6.31 10.47 1.16
N ALA A 13 5.53 9.52 1.63
CA ALA A 13 4.08 9.62 1.67
C ALA A 13 3.67 10.31 2.98
N LEU A 14 3.59 11.65 2.97
CA LEU A 14 3.19 12.44 4.12
C LEU A 14 1.69 12.35 4.34
N VAL A 15 1.27 12.07 5.57
CA VAL A 15 -0.15 11.98 5.94
C VAL A 15 -0.46 12.97 7.03
N ASP A 16 -1.40 13.88 6.77
CA ASP A 16 -1.82 14.89 7.76
C ASP A 16 -2.81 14.32 8.79
N GLY A 17 -3.12 15.12 9.81
CA GLY A 17 -4.07 14.76 10.88
C GLY A 17 -5.51 14.48 10.40
N ARG A 18 -5.84 14.76 9.13
CA ARG A 18 -7.11 14.44 8.48
C ARG A 18 -7.03 13.18 7.62
N GLY A 19 -5.85 12.56 7.50
CA GLY A 19 -5.61 11.38 6.67
C GLY A 19 -5.35 11.69 5.18
N ARG A 20 -5.23 12.98 4.79
CA ARG A 20 -4.87 13.37 3.42
C ARG A 20 -3.38 13.15 3.17
N VAL A 21 -3.05 12.93 1.93
CA VAL A 21 -1.69 12.64 1.48
C VAL A 21 -1.15 13.80 0.64
N LEU A 22 0.09 14.20 0.89
CA LEU A 22 0.77 15.23 0.09
C LEU A 22 1.34 14.61 -1.18
N ILE A 23 1.08 15.27 -2.31
CA ILE A 23 1.72 14.99 -3.60
C ILE A 23 2.34 16.28 -4.15
N ALA A 24 3.42 16.13 -4.91
CA ALA A 24 4.15 17.19 -5.58
C ALA A 24 4.04 17.03 -7.09
N GLN A 25 3.95 18.13 -7.83
CA GLN A 25 3.91 18.11 -9.28
C GLN A 25 5.33 18.31 -9.85
N ARG A 26 5.76 17.46 -10.73
CA ARG A 26 7.09 17.56 -11.36
C ARG A 26 7.23 18.87 -12.11
N PRO A 27 8.26 19.67 -11.80
CA PRO A 27 8.44 20.96 -12.43
C PRO A 27 8.77 20.83 -13.91
N GLU A 28 8.57 21.92 -14.65
CA GLU A 28 8.99 22.02 -16.04
C GLU A 28 10.50 21.78 -16.19
N GLY A 29 10.89 21.12 -17.29
CA GLY A 29 12.30 20.76 -17.57
C GLY A 29 12.75 19.41 -16.98
N LYS A 30 12.01 18.81 -16.06
CA LYS A 30 12.25 17.43 -15.62
C LYS A 30 11.50 16.44 -16.54
N ALA A 31 12.03 15.22 -16.68
CA ALA A 31 11.32 14.16 -17.41
C ALA A 31 9.93 13.93 -16.78
N LEU A 32 8.90 13.70 -17.59
CA LEU A 32 7.52 13.54 -17.19
C LEU A 32 6.96 14.76 -16.41
N ALA A 33 7.37 15.98 -16.80
CA ALA A 33 6.90 17.23 -16.22
C ALA A 33 5.36 17.33 -16.20
N GLY A 34 4.83 17.96 -15.15
CA GLY A 34 3.38 18.13 -14.96
C GLY A 34 2.67 16.96 -14.29
N ARG A 35 3.28 15.76 -14.23
CA ARG A 35 2.73 14.63 -13.52
C ARG A 35 2.97 14.74 -12.01
N TRP A 36 2.12 14.09 -11.24
CA TRP A 36 2.21 14.06 -9.79
C TRP A 36 3.04 12.88 -9.28
N GLU A 37 3.76 13.11 -8.20
CA GLU A 37 4.61 12.12 -7.53
C GLU A 37 4.62 12.36 -6.02
N PHE A 38 5.20 11.42 -5.27
CA PHE A 38 5.49 11.64 -3.87
C PHE A 38 6.82 12.40 -3.75
N PRO A 39 6.91 13.44 -2.86
CA PRO A 39 8.15 14.18 -2.66
C PRO A 39 9.29 13.25 -2.22
N GLY A 40 10.49 13.50 -2.75
CA GLY A 40 11.67 12.69 -2.51
C GLY A 40 12.63 12.70 -3.68
N GLY A 41 13.71 11.91 -3.57
CA GLY A 41 14.72 11.93 -4.61
C GLY A 41 15.76 10.82 -4.48
N LYS A 42 16.90 10.97 -5.16
CA LYS A 42 17.93 9.94 -5.24
C LYS A 42 18.72 9.80 -3.95
N LYS A 43 18.82 8.57 -3.45
CA LYS A 43 19.71 8.25 -2.33
C LYS A 43 21.17 8.32 -2.78
N LEU A 44 22.01 9.03 -2.05
CA LEU A 44 23.46 9.06 -2.25
C LEU A 44 24.11 7.77 -1.70
N ALA A 45 25.28 7.42 -2.23
CA ALA A 45 25.93 6.15 -1.90
C ALA A 45 26.25 5.96 -0.41
N HIS A 46 26.52 7.06 0.29
CA HIS A 46 26.92 7.07 1.71
C HIS A 46 25.74 7.25 2.67
N GLU A 47 24.53 7.47 2.16
CA GLU A 47 23.35 7.72 2.99
C GLU A 47 22.64 6.42 3.35
N THR A 48 22.01 6.39 4.53
CA THR A 48 20.93 5.45 4.79
C THR A 48 19.66 5.92 4.09
N PRO A 49 18.67 5.05 3.82
CA PRO A 49 17.39 5.47 3.24
C PRO A 49 16.70 6.56 4.08
N ARG A 50 16.82 6.48 5.41
CA ARG A 50 16.24 7.46 6.31
C ARG A 50 16.91 8.82 6.23
N ASP A 51 18.25 8.87 6.09
CA ASP A 51 18.99 10.11 5.94
C ASP A 51 18.69 10.79 4.61
N ALA A 52 18.63 9.99 3.52
CA ALA A 52 18.24 10.47 2.20
C ALA A 52 16.82 11.06 2.22
N LEU A 53 15.85 10.36 2.85
CA LEU A 53 14.49 10.87 3.01
C LEU A 53 14.46 12.21 3.74
N ASN A 54 15.20 12.33 4.86
CA ASN A 54 15.27 13.58 5.61
C ASN A 54 15.87 14.72 4.79
N ARG A 55 16.95 14.47 4.05
CA ARG A 55 17.61 15.46 3.20
C ARG A 55 16.69 15.92 2.09
N GLU A 56 16.12 14.97 1.31
CA GLU A 56 15.23 15.28 0.18
C GLU A 56 14.00 16.08 0.62
N LEU A 57 13.32 15.66 1.70
CA LEU A 57 12.13 16.38 2.18
C LEU A 57 12.49 17.76 2.78
N LEU A 58 13.70 17.93 3.33
CA LEU A 58 14.15 19.24 3.78
C LEU A 58 14.45 20.15 2.58
N GLU A 59 15.12 19.65 1.54
CA GLU A 59 15.50 20.37 0.34
C GLU A 59 14.27 20.76 -0.49
N GLU A 60 13.32 19.84 -0.72
CA GLU A 60 12.19 20.04 -1.61
C GLU A 60 11.01 20.78 -0.97
N ILE A 61 10.70 20.47 0.31
CA ILE A 61 9.48 20.96 0.98
C ILE A 61 9.69 21.53 2.38
N GLY A 62 10.94 21.71 2.83
CA GLY A 62 11.30 22.47 4.03
C GLY A 62 11.02 21.78 5.36
N ILE A 63 10.87 20.45 5.39
CA ILE A 63 10.52 19.73 6.62
C ILE A 63 11.60 18.76 7.07
N GLN A 64 11.63 18.51 8.40
CA GLN A 64 12.42 17.46 9.02
C GLN A 64 11.49 16.33 9.51
N VAL A 65 11.74 15.10 9.08
CA VAL A 65 10.94 13.93 9.46
C VAL A 65 11.19 13.60 10.94
N ALA A 66 10.12 13.67 11.75
CA ALA A 66 10.17 13.27 13.16
C ALA A 66 9.81 11.78 13.32
N ARG A 67 8.71 11.34 12.67
CA ARG A 67 8.25 9.95 12.68
C ARG A 67 7.89 9.49 11.29
N ALA A 68 8.54 8.42 10.84
CA ALA A 68 8.19 7.70 9.63
C ALA A 68 8.46 6.21 9.79
N ARG A 69 7.78 5.41 8.99
CA ARG A 69 8.01 3.97 8.87
C ARG A 69 8.01 3.56 7.40
N PRO A 70 8.71 2.49 7.04
CA PRO A 70 8.64 1.93 5.69
C PRO A 70 7.18 1.64 5.30
N LEU A 71 6.80 1.99 4.08
CA LEU A 71 5.49 1.72 3.52
C LEU A 71 5.57 0.61 2.48
N ILE A 72 6.35 0.83 1.42
CA ILE A 72 6.51 -0.13 0.32
C ILE A 72 7.81 0.17 -0.43
N GLU A 73 8.45 -0.88 -0.93
CA GLU A 73 9.51 -0.79 -1.93
C GLU A 73 8.93 -1.15 -3.30
N VAL A 74 9.17 -0.31 -4.29
CA VAL A 74 8.68 -0.49 -5.67
C VAL A 74 9.85 -0.55 -6.62
N ARG A 75 9.92 -1.61 -7.44
CA ARG A 75 10.87 -1.69 -8.56
C ARG A 75 10.12 -1.42 -9.86
N HIS A 76 10.55 -0.41 -10.59
CA HIS A 76 9.91 0.01 -11.84
C HIS A 76 10.95 0.25 -12.92
N ARG A 77 10.57 0.01 -14.18
CA ARG A 77 11.40 0.30 -15.35
C ARG A 77 10.54 1.02 -16.38
N TYR A 78 10.88 2.27 -16.67
CA TYR A 78 10.11 3.11 -17.61
C TYR A 78 10.27 2.68 -19.08
N SER A 79 11.40 2.09 -19.46
CA SER A 79 11.62 1.50 -20.77
C SER A 79 12.65 0.37 -20.70
N PRO A 80 12.68 -0.56 -21.67
CA PRO A 80 13.65 -1.66 -21.69
C PRO A 80 15.11 -1.21 -21.59
N ASP A 81 15.43 -0.05 -22.17
CA ASP A 81 16.78 0.49 -22.23
C ASP A 81 17.14 1.39 -21.03
N ALA A 82 16.17 1.78 -20.20
CA ALA A 82 16.41 2.56 -19.01
C ALA A 82 16.85 1.68 -17.83
N PRO A 83 17.71 2.18 -16.93
CA PRO A 83 17.98 1.48 -15.68
C PRO A 83 16.69 1.37 -14.85
N PRO A 84 16.50 0.30 -14.09
CA PRO A 84 15.37 0.21 -13.19
C PRO A 84 15.48 1.27 -12.09
N VAL A 85 14.33 1.72 -11.60
CA VAL A 85 14.23 2.58 -10.43
C VAL A 85 13.74 1.73 -9.27
N LEU A 86 14.42 1.82 -8.13
CA LEU A 86 14.01 1.23 -6.87
C LEU A 86 13.54 2.36 -5.97
N ILE A 87 12.24 2.44 -5.71
CA ILE A 87 11.62 3.45 -4.86
C ILE A 87 11.37 2.86 -3.48
N ASP A 88 12.08 3.35 -2.48
CA ASP A 88 11.84 3.04 -1.07
C ASP A 88 10.92 4.11 -0.48
N CYS A 89 9.62 3.82 -0.42
CA CYS A 89 8.60 4.75 0.05
C CYS A 89 8.34 4.59 1.54
N TRP A 90 8.35 5.72 2.24
CA TRP A 90 8.12 5.81 3.68
C TRP A 90 6.82 6.54 3.98
N LEU A 91 6.01 5.99 4.89
CA LEU A 91 4.88 6.71 5.46
C LEU A 91 5.39 7.69 6.52
N VAL A 92 5.24 8.99 6.24
CA VAL A 92 5.65 10.08 7.14
C VAL A 92 4.43 10.56 7.91
N GLU A 93 4.44 10.33 9.22
CA GLU A 93 3.30 10.60 10.11
C GLU A 93 3.50 11.86 10.95
N GLN A 94 4.76 12.26 11.20
CA GLN A 94 5.11 13.45 11.96
C GLN A 94 6.38 14.10 11.40
N TRP A 95 6.38 15.43 11.36
CA TRP A 95 7.49 16.26 10.90
C TRP A 95 7.56 17.58 11.68
N ARG A 96 8.68 18.27 11.54
CA ARG A 96 8.88 19.64 12.02
C ARG A 96 9.11 20.56 10.83
N GLY A 97 8.71 21.81 10.96
CA GLY A 97 8.76 22.81 9.88
C GLY A 97 7.42 22.98 9.20
N GLU A 98 7.31 24.00 8.39
CA GLU A 98 6.14 24.30 7.56
C GLU A 98 6.38 23.80 6.14
N ILE A 99 5.41 23.10 5.58
CA ILE A 99 5.51 22.58 4.22
C ILE A 99 5.41 23.75 3.25
N ALA A 100 6.45 23.94 2.45
CA ALA A 100 6.55 24.93 1.41
C ALA A 100 7.20 24.34 0.16
N SER A 101 6.83 24.80 -1.02
CA SER A 101 7.51 24.45 -2.26
C SER A 101 8.84 25.21 -2.34
N LEU A 102 9.96 24.52 -2.21
CA LEU A 102 11.28 25.13 -2.29
C LEU A 102 11.91 25.00 -3.70
N ASP A 103 11.49 23.99 -4.47
CA ASP A 103 11.91 23.74 -5.85
C ASP A 103 10.93 24.34 -6.91
N GLY A 104 9.93 25.12 -6.46
CA GLY A 104 8.92 25.71 -7.34
C GLY A 104 7.86 24.74 -7.86
N GLN A 105 7.83 23.49 -7.37
CA GLN A 105 6.82 22.51 -7.69
C GLN A 105 5.47 22.84 -7.04
N ALA A 106 4.35 22.54 -7.69
CA ALA A 106 3.05 22.63 -7.05
C ALA A 106 2.89 21.51 -6.01
N LEU A 107 2.32 21.86 -4.87
CA LEU A 107 2.01 20.92 -3.78
C LEU A 107 0.51 20.80 -3.59
N ARG A 108 0.00 19.59 -3.36
CA ARG A 108 -1.44 19.36 -3.16
C ARG A 108 -1.68 18.27 -2.12
N TRP A 109 -2.57 18.55 -1.18
CA TRP A 109 -3.14 17.57 -0.26
C TRP A 109 -4.32 16.85 -0.92
N CYS A 110 -4.27 15.54 -1.01
CA CYS A 110 -5.30 14.70 -1.61
C CYS A 110 -5.88 13.72 -0.60
N GLU A 111 -7.20 13.50 -0.64
CA GLU A 111 -7.81 12.34 0.01
C GLU A 111 -7.25 11.07 -0.63
N ARG A 112 -7.05 10.02 0.17
CA ARG A 112 -6.46 8.74 -0.33
C ARG A 112 -7.26 8.14 -1.46
N GLU A 113 -8.58 8.24 -1.39
CA GLU A 113 -9.52 7.72 -2.38
C GLU A 113 -9.49 8.54 -3.69
N ALA A 114 -9.03 9.78 -3.64
CA ALA A 114 -8.88 10.66 -4.79
C ALA A 114 -7.50 10.56 -5.46
N LEU A 115 -6.52 9.93 -4.83
CA LEU A 115 -5.17 9.75 -5.40
C LEU A 115 -5.18 9.05 -6.78
N PRO A 116 -6.02 8.02 -7.05
CA PRO A 116 -6.08 7.40 -8.38
C PRO A 116 -6.51 8.32 -9.51
N ASP A 117 -7.22 9.42 -9.20
CA ASP A 117 -7.69 10.40 -10.19
C ASP A 117 -6.59 11.44 -10.52
N ALA A 118 -5.56 11.53 -9.71
CA ALA A 118 -4.40 12.36 -10.01
C ALA A 118 -3.58 11.69 -11.13
N ASP A 119 -3.01 12.52 -12.01
CA ASP A 119 -2.07 12.01 -13.03
C ASP A 119 -0.72 11.68 -12.38
N ILE A 120 -0.72 10.60 -11.59
CA ILE A 120 0.43 10.12 -10.83
C ILE A 120 1.39 9.36 -11.74
N LEU A 121 2.69 9.48 -11.46
CA LEU A 121 3.73 8.70 -12.12
C LEU A 121 3.43 7.20 -12.03
N GLU A 122 3.74 6.49 -13.10
CA GLU A 122 3.47 5.06 -13.21
C GLU A 122 4.15 4.23 -12.10
N ALA A 123 5.39 4.60 -11.77
CA ALA A 123 6.13 3.96 -10.67
C ALA A 123 5.46 4.14 -9.29
N ASP A 124 4.69 5.21 -9.09
CA ASP A 124 4.06 5.55 -7.81
C ASP A 124 2.68 4.90 -7.62
N ARG A 125 2.12 4.26 -8.64
CA ARG A 125 0.79 3.64 -8.56
C ARG A 125 0.68 2.58 -7.45
N ALA A 126 1.74 1.78 -7.26
CA ALA A 126 1.76 0.79 -6.19
C ALA A 126 1.79 1.44 -4.80
N ILE A 127 2.41 2.63 -4.67
CA ILE A 127 2.38 3.43 -3.44
C ILE A 127 0.96 3.92 -3.17
N VAL A 128 0.26 4.42 -4.19
CA VAL A 128 -1.16 4.82 -4.07
C VAL A 128 -2.01 3.65 -3.59
N THR A 129 -1.82 2.45 -4.15
CA THR A 129 -2.51 1.24 -3.70
C THR A 129 -2.20 0.92 -2.25
N ALA A 130 -0.92 0.95 -1.85
CA ALA A 130 -0.50 0.69 -0.46
C ALA A 130 -1.10 1.69 0.54
N LEU A 131 -1.25 2.97 0.16
CA LEU A 131 -1.86 4.00 0.99
C LEU A 131 -3.37 3.81 1.18
N ARG A 132 -4.05 3.27 0.19
CA ARG A 132 -5.50 2.97 0.24
C ARG A 132 -5.79 1.72 1.05
N LEU A 133 -4.89 0.75 1.04
CA LEU A 133 -5.05 -0.50 1.78
C LEU A 133 -4.90 -0.30 3.30
N PRO A 134 -5.68 -0.98 4.12
CA PRO A 134 -5.48 -1.02 5.57
C PRO A 134 -4.22 -1.80 5.96
N PRO A 135 -3.62 -1.51 7.12
CA PRO A 135 -2.40 -2.20 7.56
C PRO A 135 -2.61 -3.67 7.94
N THR A 136 -3.84 -4.09 8.17
CA THR A 136 -4.15 -5.45 8.64
C THR A 136 -5.31 -6.04 7.86
N PHE A 137 -5.14 -7.28 7.37
CA PHE A 137 -6.21 -8.11 6.84
C PHE A 137 -6.58 -9.20 7.85
N VAL A 138 -7.87 -9.38 8.08
CA VAL A 138 -8.40 -10.40 9.00
C VAL A 138 -9.47 -11.22 8.28
N ARG A 139 -9.27 -12.54 8.20
CA ARG A 139 -10.29 -13.44 7.68
C ARG A 139 -11.33 -13.71 8.74
N VAL A 140 -12.59 -13.65 8.34
CA VAL A 140 -13.76 -13.93 9.17
C VAL A 140 -14.67 -14.90 8.42
N ASP A 141 -14.89 -16.08 8.99
CA ASP A 141 -15.68 -17.13 8.33
C ASP A 141 -17.19 -16.89 8.48
N ASP A 142 -17.63 -16.24 9.56
CA ASP A 142 -19.01 -15.79 9.76
C ASP A 142 -19.12 -14.27 9.59
N PRO A 143 -19.67 -13.80 8.46
CA PRO A 143 -19.78 -12.36 8.17
C PRO A 143 -20.62 -11.59 9.21
N ASP A 144 -21.64 -12.21 9.78
CA ASP A 144 -22.53 -11.54 10.75
C ASP A 144 -21.81 -11.27 12.09
N SER A 145 -20.73 -12.03 12.39
CA SER A 145 -19.86 -11.77 13.55
C SER A 145 -19.08 -10.46 13.47
N LEU A 146 -19.03 -9.82 12.30
CA LEU A 146 -18.40 -8.51 12.13
C LEU A 146 -19.05 -7.43 12.99
N GLU A 147 -20.33 -7.55 13.34
CA GLU A 147 -21.00 -6.61 14.24
C GLU A 147 -20.26 -6.46 15.57
N GLN A 148 -19.78 -7.56 16.15
CA GLN A 148 -19.04 -7.58 17.41
C GLN A 148 -17.64 -6.96 17.30
N ARG A 149 -17.17 -6.72 16.08
CA ARG A 149 -15.83 -6.19 15.77
C ARG A 149 -15.85 -4.71 15.40
N ILE A 150 -17.05 -4.11 15.34
CA ILE A 150 -17.19 -2.67 15.09
C ILE A 150 -16.56 -1.92 16.27
N PRO A 151 -15.59 -1.05 16.05
CA PRO A 151 -14.92 -0.37 17.12
C PRO A 151 -15.87 0.51 17.93
N THR A 152 -15.77 0.42 19.24
CA THR A 152 -16.48 1.31 20.16
C THR A 152 -15.67 2.58 20.46
N ALA A 153 -14.38 2.60 20.12
CA ALA A 153 -13.48 3.72 20.37
C ALA A 153 -12.90 4.29 19.07
N ARG A 154 -12.77 5.60 19.00
CA ARG A 154 -12.01 6.28 17.92
C ARG A 154 -10.51 6.06 18.15
N GLY A 155 -9.75 5.80 17.08
CA GLY A 155 -8.29 5.83 17.11
C GLY A 155 -7.59 4.48 16.93
N ARG A 156 -8.28 3.36 16.72
CA ARG A 156 -7.62 2.14 16.30
C ARG A 156 -7.16 2.21 14.83
N GLU A 157 -6.15 1.43 14.48
CA GLU A 157 -5.75 1.25 13.09
C GLU A 157 -6.88 0.65 12.25
N ARG A 158 -7.01 1.08 11.00
CA ARG A 158 -7.94 0.51 10.02
C ARG A 158 -7.63 -0.95 9.79
N ALA A 159 -8.66 -1.76 9.57
CA ALA A 159 -8.53 -3.15 9.20
C ALA A 159 -9.28 -3.47 7.90
N ALA A 160 -8.81 -4.49 7.19
CA ALA A 160 -9.56 -5.14 6.12
C ALA A 160 -10.12 -6.47 6.63
N TRP A 161 -11.40 -6.68 6.43
CA TRP A 161 -12.10 -7.90 6.79
C TRP A 161 -12.33 -8.73 5.54
N ILE A 162 -11.83 -9.96 5.51
CA ILE A 162 -12.05 -10.91 4.42
C ILE A 162 -13.18 -11.83 4.83
N VAL A 163 -14.25 -11.82 4.07
CA VAL A 163 -15.45 -12.59 4.33
C VAL A 163 -15.84 -13.47 3.13
N PRO A 164 -16.48 -14.61 3.34
CA PRO A 164 -16.99 -15.46 2.23
C PRO A 164 -18.20 -14.84 1.53
N ALA A 165 -18.96 -14.00 2.23
CA ALA A 165 -20.12 -13.27 1.73
C ALA A 165 -20.30 -11.98 2.54
N MET A 166 -21.15 -11.05 2.07
CA MET A 166 -21.50 -9.86 2.84
C MET A 166 -22.35 -10.21 4.07
N PRO A 167 -22.23 -9.44 5.18
CA PRO A 167 -23.17 -9.57 6.31
C PRO A 167 -24.62 -9.37 5.87
N ARG A 168 -25.54 -10.05 6.51
CA ARG A 168 -26.99 -9.94 6.22
C ARG A 168 -27.53 -8.54 6.51
N ASP A 169 -26.99 -7.89 7.56
CA ASP A 169 -27.29 -6.48 7.85
C ASP A 169 -26.28 -5.55 7.20
N PRO A 170 -26.66 -4.78 6.15
CA PRO A 170 -25.78 -3.87 5.47
C PRO A 170 -25.32 -2.69 6.35
N SER A 171 -25.97 -2.45 7.49
CA SER A 171 -25.52 -1.40 8.41
C SER A 171 -24.16 -1.74 9.04
N ILE A 172 -23.82 -3.01 9.17
CA ILE A 172 -22.52 -3.50 9.70
C ILE A 172 -21.38 -2.95 8.82
N THR A 173 -21.47 -3.17 7.52
CA THR A 173 -20.41 -2.71 6.58
C THR A 173 -20.35 -1.19 6.49
N ARG A 174 -21.47 -0.49 6.61
CA ARG A 174 -21.50 0.97 6.66
C ARG A 174 -20.77 1.47 7.90
N ARG A 175 -21.07 0.93 9.09
CA ARG A 175 -20.44 1.30 10.35
C ARG A 175 -18.93 1.00 10.34
N LEU A 176 -18.49 -0.13 9.79
CA LEU A 176 -17.07 -0.43 9.59
C LEU A 176 -16.39 0.61 8.69
N ARG A 177 -17.02 0.96 7.58
CA ARG A 177 -16.49 1.96 6.64
C ARG A 177 -16.40 3.35 7.26
N ASP A 178 -17.36 3.75 8.09
CA ASP A 178 -17.34 5.02 8.83
C ASP A 178 -16.12 5.10 9.79
N HIS A 179 -15.57 3.95 10.19
CA HIS A 179 -14.30 3.84 10.92
C HIS A 179 -13.05 3.74 10.02
N GLY A 180 -13.23 3.74 8.70
CA GLY A 180 -12.16 3.57 7.73
C GLY A 180 -11.76 2.12 7.47
N ASP A 181 -12.53 1.16 7.96
CA ASP A 181 -12.32 -0.27 7.69
C ASP A 181 -12.81 -0.64 6.29
N HIS A 182 -12.23 -1.71 5.75
CA HIS A 182 -12.60 -2.25 4.45
C HIS A 182 -13.22 -3.65 4.60
N VAL A 183 -14.12 -4.02 3.71
CA VAL A 183 -14.67 -5.38 3.64
C VAL A 183 -14.41 -5.94 2.25
N TYR A 184 -13.66 -7.02 2.18
CA TYR A 184 -13.32 -7.74 0.96
C TYR A 184 -14.05 -9.08 0.93
N VAL A 185 -14.63 -9.42 -0.22
CA VAL A 185 -15.30 -10.70 -0.41
C VAL A 185 -14.36 -11.67 -1.12
N LEU A 186 -14.30 -12.89 -0.59
CA LEU A 186 -13.47 -13.96 -1.15
C LEU A 186 -14.22 -14.65 -2.30
N ASP A 187 -13.56 -14.78 -3.46
CA ASP A 187 -14.06 -15.46 -4.66
C ASP A 187 -15.52 -15.11 -5.06
N PRO A 188 -15.93 -13.83 -5.09
CA PRO A 188 -17.28 -13.50 -5.49
C PRO A 188 -17.47 -13.66 -7.00
N GLN A 189 -18.63 -14.15 -7.44
CA GLN A 189 -19.00 -14.17 -8.87
C GLN A 189 -19.18 -12.75 -9.42
N ALA A 190 -19.79 -11.87 -8.61
CA ALA A 190 -19.88 -10.44 -8.85
C ALA A 190 -19.57 -9.70 -7.56
N LEU A 191 -19.03 -8.49 -7.65
CA LEU A 191 -18.74 -7.71 -6.44
C LEU A 191 -20.04 -7.26 -5.79
N PRO A 192 -20.33 -7.68 -4.54
CA PRO A 192 -21.55 -7.29 -3.84
C PRO A 192 -21.55 -5.80 -3.51
N GLU A 193 -22.74 -5.19 -3.48
CA GLU A 193 -22.92 -3.83 -3.03
C GLU A 193 -22.37 -3.64 -1.60
N GLY A 194 -21.61 -2.58 -1.40
CA GLY A 194 -21.02 -2.26 -0.10
C GLY A 194 -19.69 -2.95 0.19
N ALA A 195 -19.20 -3.86 -0.65
CA ALA A 195 -17.84 -4.37 -0.54
C ALA A 195 -16.81 -3.30 -0.95
N SER A 196 -15.65 -3.31 -0.31
CA SER A 196 -14.51 -2.43 -0.66
C SER A 196 -13.68 -3.00 -1.81
N GLY A 197 -13.82 -4.28 -2.08
CA GLY A 197 -13.10 -4.99 -3.13
C GLY A 197 -13.28 -6.50 -3.03
N ARG A 198 -12.46 -7.21 -3.78
CA ARG A 198 -12.51 -8.67 -3.86
C ARG A 198 -11.13 -9.30 -3.67
N ILE A 199 -11.13 -10.56 -3.26
CA ILE A 199 -9.93 -11.38 -3.17
C ILE A 199 -10.20 -12.70 -3.89
N HIS A 200 -9.26 -13.14 -4.73
CA HIS A 200 -9.33 -14.40 -5.43
C HIS A 200 -8.37 -15.42 -4.81
N SER A 201 -8.86 -16.63 -4.55
CA SER A 201 -8.03 -17.75 -4.10
C SER A 201 -7.39 -18.51 -5.26
N GLY A 202 -7.88 -18.34 -6.50
CA GLY A 202 -7.38 -18.95 -7.72
C GLY A 202 -7.19 -17.92 -8.84
N ARG A 203 -6.71 -18.41 -10.00
CA ARG A 203 -6.51 -17.56 -11.18
C ARG A 203 -7.85 -17.20 -11.82
N HIS A 204 -8.15 -15.91 -11.96
CA HIS A 204 -9.32 -15.39 -12.66
C HIS A 204 -8.90 -14.35 -13.70
N LEU A 205 -9.27 -14.58 -14.98
CA LEU A 205 -8.81 -13.79 -16.11
C LEU A 205 -9.79 -12.66 -16.55
N GLU A 206 -11.03 -12.61 -16.05
CA GLU A 206 -12.09 -11.77 -16.66
C GLU A 206 -12.84 -10.83 -15.70
N TRP A 207 -12.22 -10.39 -14.61
CA TRP A 207 -12.96 -9.71 -13.54
C TRP A 207 -12.76 -8.18 -13.44
N ARG A 208 -11.82 -7.60 -14.16
CA ARG A 208 -11.53 -6.17 -14.01
C ARG A 208 -12.47 -5.32 -14.86
N VAL A 209 -13.28 -4.49 -14.20
CA VAL A 209 -14.00 -3.40 -14.86
C VAL A 209 -13.03 -2.23 -15.01
N ALA A 210 -12.72 -1.83 -16.22
CA ALA A 210 -11.85 -0.68 -16.49
C ALA A 210 -12.41 0.58 -15.80
N GLY A 211 -11.56 1.27 -15.04
CA GLY A 211 -11.93 2.48 -14.28
C GLY A 211 -12.56 2.22 -12.91
N SER A 212 -12.66 0.97 -12.45
CA SER A 212 -13.10 0.65 -11.10
C SER A 212 -12.11 1.17 -10.06
N ARG A 213 -12.61 1.83 -9.01
CA ARG A 213 -11.83 2.24 -7.84
C ARG A 213 -11.66 1.13 -6.80
N GLU A 214 -12.33 0.03 -7.00
CA GLU A 214 -12.29 -1.14 -6.14
C GLU A 214 -10.95 -1.85 -6.26
N LEU A 215 -10.41 -2.30 -5.15
CA LEU A 215 -9.14 -3.02 -5.11
C LEU A 215 -9.37 -4.52 -5.20
N ALA A 216 -8.51 -5.18 -5.94
CA ALA A 216 -8.55 -6.63 -6.10
C ALA A 216 -7.24 -7.26 -5.63
N GLY A 217 -7.38 -8.23 -4.73
CA GLY A 217 -6.27 -9.03 -4.25
C GLY A 217 -6.30 -10.44 -4.78
N GLN A 218 -5.15 -11.09 -4.79
CA GLN A 218 -5.04 -12.52 -5.08
C GLN A 218 -4.21 -13.24 -4.03
N VAL A 219 -4.70 -14.41 -3.63
CA VAL A 219 -3.94 -15.35 -2.80
C VAL A 219 -2.91 -16.04 -3.67
N VAL A 220 -1.64 -16.01 -3.25
CA VAL A 220 -0.52 -16.62 -3.97
C VAL A 220 0.30 -17.50 -3.03
N HIS A 221 0.76 -18.64 -3.55
CA HIS A 221 1.55 -19.64 -2.84
C HIS A 221 2.94 -19.84 -3.46
N SER A 222 3.30 -19.04 -4.47
CA SER A 222 4.61 -19.06 -5.12
C SER A 222 4.89 -17.78 -5.89
N GLY A 223 6.16 -17.53 -6.21
CA GLY A 223 6.57 -16.43 -7.08
C GLY A 223 5.98 -16.51 -8.48
N ALA A 224 5.82 -17.73 -9.02
CA ALA A 224 5.18 -17.93 -10.32
C ALA A 224 3.70 -17.49 -10.31
N GLN A 225 2.98 -17.80 -9.24
CA GLN A 225 1.60 -17.32 -9.07
C GLN A 225 1.54 -15.80 -8.90
N ALA A 226 2.51 -15.21 -8.18
CA ALA A 226 2.60 -13.76 -8.03
C ALA A 226 2.81 -13.05 -9.39
N HIS A 227 3.71 -13.55 -10.23
CA HIS A 227 3.90 -13.01 -11.58
C HIS A 227 2.64 -13.13 -12.44
N ALA A 228 1.93 -14.26 -12.36
CA ALA A 228 0.67 -14.43 -13.07
C ALA A 228 -0.39 -13.43 -12.57
N ALA A 229 -0.50 -13.23 -11.27
CA ALA A 229 -1.41 -12.25 -10.66
C ALA A 229 -1.12 -10.81 -11.12
N VAL A 230 0.16 -10.43 -11.22
CA VAL A 230 0.57 -9.13 -11.78
C VAL A 230 0.11 -9.00 -13.22
N ALA A 231 0.32 -10.03 -14.04
CA ALA A 231 -0.13 -10.04 -15.45
C ALA A 231 -1.65 -9.95 -15.57
N ASP A 232 -2.38 -10.56 -14.63
CA ASP A 232 -3.84 -10.49 -14.52
C ASP A 232 -4.32 -9.12 -13.97
N GLY A 233 -3.40 -8.24 -13.52
CA GLY A 233 -3.66 -6.85 -13.13
C GLY A 233 -4.27 -6.70 -11.74
N VAL A 234 -3.96 -7.58 -10.78
CA VAL A 234 -4.37 -7.40 -9.39
C VAL A 234 -3.68 -6.21 -8.75
N ASP A 235 -4.25 -5.67 -7.68
CA ASP A 235 -3.74 -4.49 -6.99
C ASP A 235 -2.84 -4.87 -5.79
N PHE A 236 -3.02 -6.07 -5.22
CA PHE A 236 -2.21 -6.56 -4.09
C PHE A 236 -2.22 -8.09 -4.00
N LEU A 237 -1.27 -8.62 -3.24
CA LEU A 237 -1.09 -10.07 -3.05
C LEU A 237 -1.30 -10.46 -1.57
N LEU A 238 -1.84 -11.66 -1.35
CA LEU A 238 -1.94 -12.28 -0.04
C LEU A 238 -1.14 -13.58 -0.04
N VAL A 239 -0.20 -13.72 0.89
CA VAL A 239 0.67 -14.88 1.04
C VAL A 239 0.27 -15.62 2.32
N PRO A 240 -0.56 -16.66 2.26
CA PRO A 240 -1.05 -17.35 3.46
C PRO A 240 0.00 -18.26 4.09
N ASP A 241 0.97 -18.70 3.31
CA ASP A 241 2.01 -19.63 3.78
C ASP A 241 3.22 -18.87 4.31
N ARG A 242 3.52 -19.07 5.61
CA ARG A 242 4.71 -18.49 6.27
C ARG A 242 6.01 -19.19 5.94
N ALA A 243 5.93 -20.40 5.42
CA ALA A 243 7.07 -21.28 5.19
C ALA A 243 7.55 -21.22 3.73
N LEU A 244 7.15 -20.21 2.95
CA LEU A 244 7.72 -20.03 1.62
C LEU A 244 9.23 -19.80 1.72
N PRO A 245 10.03 -20.46 0.88
CA PRO A 245 11.46 -20.22 0.78
C PRO A 245 11.78 -18.74 0.54
N ASP A 246 12.94 -18.28 1.05
CA ASP A 246 13.37 -16.88 0.88
C ASP A 246 13.45 -16.48 -0.61
N GLU A 247 13.80 -17.41 -1.49
CA GLU A 247 13.85 -17.20 -2.95
C GLU A 247 12.45 -16.88 -3.51
N GLU A 248 11.43 -17.62 -3.10
CA GLU A 248 10.03 -17.37 -3.51
C GLU A 248 9.52 -16.02 -2.96
N MET A 249 9.85 -15.72 -1.70
CA MET A 249 9.51 -14.44 -1.09
C MET A 249 10.20 -13.27 -1.81
N ALA A 250 11.45 -13.43 -2.23
CA ALA A 250 12.17 -12.43 -3.01
C ALA A 250 11.49 -12.17 -4.37
N VAL A 251 11.00 -13.22 -5.04
CA VAL A 251 10.22 -13.07 -6.28
C VAL A 251 8.92 -12.33 -6.04
N ILE A 252 8.16 -12.68 -4.99
CA ILE A 252 6.90 -12.01 -4.65
C ILE A 252 7.15 -10.53 -4.32
N ALA A 253 8.16 -10.23 -3.52
CA ALA A 253 8.57 -8.85 -3.21
C ALA A 253 8.99 -8.07 -4.46
N GLY A 254 9.64 -8.74 -5.41
CA GLY A 254 10.08 -8.17 -6.69
C GLY A 254 8.94 -7.85 -7.67
N CYS A 255 7.71 -8.31 -7.42
CA CYS A 255 6.56 -8.04 -8.28
C CYS A 255 6.08 -6.58 -8.28
N GLY A 256 6.55 -5.73 -7.35
CA GLY A 256 6.20 -4.31 -7.31
C GLY A 256 4.77 -4.02 -6.85
N LEU A 257 4.07 -4.98 -6.29
CA LEU A 257 2.75 -4.81 -5.68
C LEU A 257 2.82 -4.87 -4.15
N PRO A 258 1.90 -4.19 -3.43
CA PRO A 258 1.71 -4.44 -2.02
C PRO A 258 1.42 -5.93 -1.77
N TYR A 259 2.09 -6.54 -0.81
CA TYR A 259 1.82 -7.92 -0.43
C TYR A 259 1.73 -8.09 1.08
N TYR A 260 0.95 -9.10 1.47
CA TYR A 260 0.61 -9.39 2.85
C TYR A 260 0.99 -10.82 3.17
N VAL A 261 1.77 -11.03 4.21
CA VAL A 261 2.19 -12.36 4.63
C VAL A 261 1.43 -12.76 5.87
N ASN A 262 0.95 -14.00 5.90
CA ASN A 262 0.37 -14.56 7.11
C ASN A 262 1.45 -14.68 8.18
N VAL A 263 1.28 -13.98 9.28
CA VAL A 263 2.19 -14.02 10.42
C VAL A 263 1.41 -14.36 11.69
N ALA A 264 1.93 -15.24 12.56
CA ALA A 264 1.41 -15.37 13.91
C ALA A 264 1.57 -14.03 14.63
N ALA A 265 0.74 -13.75 15.62
CA ALA A 265 0.74 -12.48 16.33
C ALA A 265 2.14 -11.90 16.55
N PRO A 266 2.34 -10.59 16.31
CA PRO A 266 3.65 -9.97 16.34
C PRO A 266 4.34 -10.10 17.70
N ALA A 267 5.62 -10.42 17.66
CA ALA A 267 6.51 -10.24 18.79
C ALA A 267 7.00 -8.76 18.85
N GLY A 268 6.06 -7.79 18.90
CA GLY A 268 6.37 -6.36 19.01
C GLY A 268 6.56 -5.61 17.67
N PRO A 269 6.50 -4.28 17.69
CA PRO A 269 6.54 -3.44 16.48
C PRO A 269 7.91 -3.37 15.78
N GLU A 270 8.97 -3.87 16.40
CA GLU A 270 10.34 -3.75 15.90
C GLU A 270 10.80 -4.92 15.00
N ALA A 271 10.07 -6.02 14.96
CA ALA A 271 10.49 -7.27 14.30
C ALA A 271 10.11 -7.38 12.82
N LEU A 272 9.87 -6.27 12.14
CA LEU A 272 9.32 -6.30 10.80
C LEU A 272 10.34 -5.87 9.73
N PRO A 273 10.67 -6.70 8.69
CA PRO A 273 11.48 -6.28 7.56
C PRO A 273 10.84 -5.14 6.75
N ALA A 274 11.65 -4.37 6.03
CA ALA A 274 11.36 -3.06 5.48
C ALA A 274 10.48 -3.02 4.22
N THR A 275 9.72 -4.04 3.90
CA THR A 275 8.93 -4.10 2.67
C THR A 275 7.50 -4.51 2.97
N GLY A 276 6.57 -3.69 2.54
CA GLY A 276 5.12 -3.91 2.38
C GLY A 276 4.49 -4.91 3.35
N LYS A 277 4.46 -4.57 4.66
CA LYS A 277 3.95 -5.49 5.66
C LYS A 277 2.55 -5.22 6.02
N LEU A 278 1.80 -6.24 5.83
CA LEU A 278 0.44 -6.27 6.28
C LEU A 278 0.12 -7.69 6.73
N TRP A 279 -0.54 -7.78 7.87
CA TRP A 279 -0.74 -8.99 8.62
C TRP A 279 -1.97 -9.75 8.17
N TRP A 280 -1.81 -11.00 7.78
CA TRP A 280 -2.93 -11.95 7.79
C TRP A 280 -3.07 -12.51 9.20
N LYS A 281 -4.15 -12.18 9.91
CA LYS A 281 -4.60 -12.96 11.05
C LYS A 281 -5.71 -13.88 10.58
N GLY A 282 -5.51 -15.18 10.66
CA GLY A 282 -6.61 -16.12 10.82
C GLY A 282 -7.47 -15.62 11.99
N ALA A 283 -8.80 -15.78 11.90
CA ALA A 283 -9.71 -15.29 12.93
C ALA A 283 -9.18 -15.67 14.32
N PRO A 284 -8.99 -14.72 15.25
CA PRO A 284 -8.61 -15.06 16.60
C PRO A 284 -9.76 -15.86 17.21
N GLN A 285 -9.48 -17.07 17.65
CA GLN A 285 -10.35 -17.78 18.58
C GLN A 285 -10.21 -17.05 19.92
N GLY A 286 -11.12 -16.16 20.24
CA GLY A 286 -11.17 -15.45 21.50
C GLY A 286 -11.27 -13.94 21.42
N PRO A 287 -11.70 -13.24 22.48
CA PRO A 287 -11.81 -11.80 22.50
C PRO A 287 -10.44 -11.16 22.37
N VAL A 288 -10.33 -10.16 21.52
CA VAL A 288 -9.17 -9.27 21.46
C VAL A 288 -9.15 -8.51 22.78
N VAL A 289 -8.31 -8.93 23.70
CA VAL A 289 -7.97 -8.13 24.87
C VAL A 289 -7.06 -6.99 24.38
N ALA A 290 -7.37 -5.79 24.83
CA ALA A 290 -6.88 -4.48 24.50
C ALA A 290 -5.37 -4.34 24.31
#